data_810a51e75b9872249149ab05f30d3bf3
#
_entry.id   810a51e75b9872249149ab05f30d3bf3
#
_cell.length_a   1.000
_cell.length_b   1.000
_cell.length_c   1.000
_cell.angle_alpha   90.00
_cell.angle_beta   90.00
_cell.angle_gamma   90.00
#
_symmetry.space_group_name_H-M   'P 1'
#
loop_
_entity.id
_entity.type
_entity.pdbx_description
1 polymer ?
#
loop_
_entity_poly.entity_id
_entity_poly.type
_entity_poly.pdbx_seq_one_letter_code
_entity_poly.pdbx_strand_id
1 'polypeptide(L)'
;MIRKESIESLKNYLDIVDVISQFLELKKSGANFKACCPFHGEDTPSFVVSPSKQIYHCFGCGVGGDSIKFLTEYEKLSYPETIEKLASMYNYTLEYDTNSVKKTDNKVLEDINAFYQKQFFLDENIQNYVKDRGVFQLSIEKFEIGYASSSNSTIDFLKSNHYNLNDAIEQGVISQGENGLYARFIDRLI
;
A
#
# COMPACT_ATOMS: atom_id res chain seq x y z
N MET A 1 8.75 0.06 6.34
CA MET A 1 8.62 1.48 5.90
C MET A 1 9.96 1.89 5.28
N ILE A 2 9.97 2.76 4.26
CA ILE A 2 11.26 3.27 3.71
C ILE A 2 11.93 4.12 4.79
N ARG A 3 13.22 3.92 5.02
CA ARG A 3 13.99 4.68 6.01
C ARG A 3 14.07 6.16 5.62
N LYS A 4 13.90 7.05 6.58
CA LYS A 4 13.99 8.50 6.34
C LYS A 4 15.32 8.92 5.77
N GLU A 5 16.40 8.34 6.28
CA GLU A 5 17.77 8.58 5.82
C GLU A 5 17.97 8.16 4.36
N SER A 6 17.33 7.06 3.94
CA SER A 6 17.38 6.58 2.56
C SER A 6 16.61 7.52 1.61
N ILE A 7 15.47 8.08 2.07
CA ILE A 7 14.72 9.09 1.31
C ILE A 7 15.54 10.38 1.15
N GLU A 8 16.18 10.84 2.22
CA GLU A 8 17.06 12.03 2.20
C GLU A 8 18.27 11.82 1.26
N SER A 9 18.87 10.64 1.31
CA SER A 9 19.98 10.27 0.43
C SER A 9 19.54 10.20 -1.03
N LEU A 10 18.34 9.65 -1.32
CA LEU A 10 17.77 9.66 -2.66
C LEU A 10 17.52 11.10 -3.14
N LYS A 11 16.98 11.99 -2.30
CA LYS A 11 16.77 13.42 -2.64
C LYS A 11 18.05 14.10 -3.05
N ASN A 12 19.14 13.84 -2.31
CA ASN A 12 20.45 14.42 -2.59
C ASN A 12 21.11 13.82 -3.85
N TYR A 13 20.74 12.60 -4.21
CA TYR A 13 21.22 11.91 -5.39
C TYR A 13 20.55 12.39 -6.69
N LEU A 14 19.29 12.78 -6.61
CA LEU A 14 18.49 13.22 -7.75
C LEU A 14 18.87 14.65 -8.18
N ASP A 15 19.01 14.87 -9.49
CA ASP A 15 19.00 16.21 -10.07
C ASP A 15 17.61 16.56 -10.59
N ILE A 16 17.06 17.68 -10.16
CA ILE A 16 15.69 18.08 -10.50
C ILE A 16 15.51 18.34 -12.00
N VAL A 17 16.56 18.82 -12.68
CA VAL A 17 16.51 19.07 -14.13
C VAL A 17 16.41 17.75 -14.87
N ASP A 18 17.21 16.77 -14.47
CA ASP A 18 17.20 15.43 -15.07
C ASP A 18 15.85 14.75 -14.85
N VAL A 19 15.29 14.84 -13.62
CA VAL A 19 13.98 14.26 -13.32
C VAL A 19 12.89 14.90 -14.19
N ILE A 20 12.80 16.23 -14.21
CA ILE A 20 11.72 16.92 -14.92
C ILE A 20 11.89 16.81 -16.44
N SER A 21 13.10 16.76 -16.93
CA SER A 21 13.39 16.62 -18.38
C SER A 21 12.86 15.32 -19.00
N GLN A 22 12.60 14.29 -18.19
CA GLN A 22 11.98 13.06 -18.66
C GLN A 22 10.49 13.22 -19.00
N PHE A 23 9.86 14.29 -18.51
CA PHE A 23 8.43 14.54 -18.65
C PHE A 23 8.12 15.83 -19.43
N LEU A 24 9.02 16.82 -19.39
CA LEU A 24 8.84 18.13 -19.98
C LEU A 24 10.06 18.56 -20.78
N GLU A 25 9.82 19.21 -21.93
CA GLU A 25 10.89 19.87 -22.67
C GLU A 25 11.33 21.16 -21.95
N LEU A 26 12.47 21.10 -21.26
CA LEU A 26 13.04 22.23 -20.52
C LEU A 26 13.93 23.08 -21.43
N LYS A 27 13.64 24.39 -21.52
CA LYS A 27 14.48 25.35 -22.26
C LYS A 27 15.32 26.17 -21.30
N LYS A 28 16.64 26.25 -21.55
CA LYS A 28 17.56 27.03 -20.72
C LYS A 28 17.21 28.51 -20.74
N SER A 29 17.15 29.13 -19.57
CA SER A 29 16.86 30.56 -19.39
C SER A 29 17.76 31.13 -18.29
N GLY A 30 18.94 31.64 -18.67
CA GLY A 30 19.97 32.06 -17.74
C GLY A 30 20.52 30.91 -16.91
N ALA A 31 20.49 31.05 -15.59
CA ALA A 31 20.89 30.01 -14.64
C ALA A 31 19.80 28.95 -14.37
N ASN A 32 18.59 29.15 -14.89
CA ASN A 32 17.44 28.29 -14.66
C ASN A 32 16.97 27.66 -15.97
N PHE A 33 15.96 26.79 -15.88
CA PHE A 33 15.23 26.23 -17.00
C PHE A 33 13.78 26.65 -16.94
N LYS A 34 13.10 26.71 -18.09
CA LYS A 34 11.69 27.06 -18.23
C LYS A 34 10.93 26.08 -19.11
N ALA A 35 9.65 25.89 -18.82
CA ALA A 35 8.70 25.15 -19.63
C ALA A 35 7.29 25.74 -19.46
N CYS A 36 6.34 25.32 -20.30
CA CYS A 36 4.92 25.47 -19.98
C CYS A 36 4.56 24.54 -18.82
N CYS A 37 3.73 25.01 -17.91
CA CYS A 37 3.37 24.27 -16.71
C CYS A 37 2.48 23.07 -17.04
N PRO A 38 2.78 21.86 -16.56
CA PRO A 38 1.94 20.70 -16.81
C PRO A 38 0.69 20.65 -15.92
N PHE A 39 0.62 21.52 -14.90
CA PHE A 39 -0.45 21.50 -13.89
C PHE A 39 -1.58 22.48 -14.18
N HIS A 40 -1.39 23.40 -15.14
CA HIS A 40 -2.42 24.29 -15.65
C HIS A 40 -2.17 24.61 -17.14
N GLY A 41 -3.23 24.95 -17.85
CA GLY A 41 -3.11 25.31 -19.27
C GLY A 41 -2.50 26.70 -19.44
N GLU A 42 -1.38 26.80 -20.20
CA GLU A 42 -0.75 28.06 -20.57
C GLU A 42 -0.01 27.96 -21.89
N ASP A 43 0.09 29.08 -22.62
CA ASP A 43 0.86 29.18 -23.85
C ASP A 43 2.23 29.84 -23.64
N THR A 44 2.43 30.48 -22.49
CA THR A 44 3.64 31.24 -22.15
C THR A 44 4.38 30.53 -21.02
N PRO A 45 5.67 30.15 -21.17
CA PRO A 45 6.40 29.38 -20.15
C PRO A 45 6.51 30.14 -18.83
N SER A 46 5.80 29.69 -17.80
CA SER A 46 5.86 30.21 -16.43
C SER A 46 6.42 29.23 -15.41
N PHE A 47 6.62 27.98 -15.80
CA PHE A 47 7.22 26.94 -14.98
C PHE A 47 8.74 27.05 -14.99
N VAL A 48 9.34 27.34 -13.84
CA VAL A 48 10.79 27.58 -13.71
C VAL A 48 11.40 26.50 -12.83
N VAL A 49 12.48 25.90 -13.30
CA VAL A 49 13.30 24.92 -12.58
C VAL A 49 14.64 25.51 -12.25
N SER A 50 15.02 25.50 -10.98
CA SER A 50 16.30 26.03 -10.48
C SER A 50 17.24 24.89 -10.10
N PRO A 51 18.29 24.62 -10.89
CA PRO A 51 19.26 23.56 -10.58
C PRO A 51 20.02 23.85 -9.29
N SER A 52 20.36 25.10 -9.02
CA SER A 52 21.13 25.49 -7.82
C SER A 52 20.37 25.30 -6.51
N LYS A 53 19.03 25.39 -6.57
CA LYS A 53 18.17 25.24 -5.39
C LYS A 53 17.48 23.88 -5.34
N GLN A 54 17.55 23.08 -6.40
CA GLN A 54 16.88 21.79 -6.55
C GLN A 54 15.36 21.91 -6.31
N ILE A 55 14.75 22.98 -6.85
CA ILE A 55 13.29 23.22 -6.77
C ILE A 55 12.74 23.68 -8.12
N TYR A 56 11.44 23.44 -8.30
CA TYR A 56 10.65 24.10 -9.33
C TYR A 56 9.61 25.03 -8.73
N HIS A 57 9.19 26.03 -9.50
CA HIS A 57 8.09 26.92 -9.16
C HIS A 57 7.41 27.41 -10.43
N CYS A 58 6.08 27.36 -10.45
CA CYS A 58 5.28 27.96 -11.51
C CYS A 58 4.78 29.34 -11.09
N PHE A 59 5.13 30.38 -11.84
CA PHE A 59 4.69 31.75 -11.58
C PHE A 59 3.25 32.01 -12.07
N GLY A 60 2.65 31.08 -12.82
CA GLY A 60 1.25 31.16 -13.25
C GLY A 60 0.28 30.65 -12.19
N CYS A 61 0.46 29.43 -11.69
CA CYS A 61 -0.46 28.80 -10.73
C CYS A 61 0.09 28.68 -9.30
N GLY A 62 1.36 29.07 -9.05
CA GLY A 62 1.97 29.04 -7.72
C GLY A 62 2.43 27.64 -7.24
N VAL A 63 2.23 26.58 -8.02
CA VAL A 63 2.71 25.25 -7.66
C VAL A 63 4.24 25.24 -7.63
N GLY A 64 4.81 24.53 -6.64
CA GLY A 64 6.25 24.41 -6.51
C GLY A 64 6.67 23.32 -5.54
N GLY A 65 7.91 22.85 -5.67
CA GLY A 65 8.45 21.80 -4.83
C GLY A 65 9.80 21.25 -5.32
N ASP A 66 10.14 20.07 -4.81
CA ASP A 66 11.30 19.28 -5.22
C ASP A 66 10.93 18.22 -6.29
N SER A 67 11.91 17.40 -6.68
CA SER A 67 11.72 16.32 -7.66
C SER A 67 10.62 15.32 -7.24
N ILE A 68 10.53 15.02 -5.94
CA ILE A 68 9.56 14.08 -5.42
C ILE A 68 8.15 14.67 -5.54
N LYS A 69 7.98 15.91 -5.09
CA LYS A 69 6.68 16.59 -5.17
C LYS A 69 6.23 16.77 -6.63
N PHE A 70 7.16 17.08 -7.54
CA PHE A 70 6.85 17.17 -8.96
C PHE A 70 6.25 15.86 -9.47
N LEU A 71 6.91 14.73 -9.26
CA LEU A 71 6.45 13.45 -9.78
C LEU A 71 5.17 12.97 -9.10
N THR A 72 5.03 13.23 -7.78
CA THR A 72 3.80 12.94 -7.03
C THR A 72 2.59 13.63 -7.66
N GLU A 73 2.71 14.93 -7.96
CA GLU A 73 1.61 15.71 -8.53
C GLU A 73 1.40 15.42 -10.02
N TYR A 74 2.46 15.16 -10.77
CA TYR A 74 2.42 14.90 -12.20
C TYR A 74 1.75 13.56 -12.54
N GLU A 75 2.12 12.50 -11.84
CA GLU A 75 1.57 11.15 -12.05
C GLU A 75 0.46 10.78 -11.07
N LYS A 76 0.15 11.65 -10.10
CA LYS A 76 -0.88 11.42 -9.06
C LYS A 76 -0.63 10.15 -8.23
N LEU A 77 0.64 9.88 -7.95
CA LEU A 77 1.08 8.77 -7.12
C LEU A 77 1.04 9.14 -5.64
N SER A 78 0.96 8.13 -4.77
CA SER A 78 1.24 8.33 -3.34
C SER A 78 2.73 8.62 -3.10
N TYR A 79 3.05 9.24 -1.97
CA TYR A 79 4.43 9.57 -1.63
C TYR A 79 5.38 8.34 -1.63
N PRO A 80 5.03 7.17 -1.05
CA PRO A 80 5.86 5.97 -1.11
C PRO A 80 6.08 5.46 -2.54
N GLU A 81 5.01 5.41 -3.36
CA GLU A 81 5.10 4.97 -4.76
C GLU A 81 6.01 5.88 -5.58
N THR A 82 5.95 7.19 -5.32
CA THR A 82 6.84 8.16 -5.98
C THR A 82 8.31 7.92 -5.63
N ILE A 83 8.60 7.65 -4.35
CA ILE A 83 9.97 7.33 -3.90
C ILE A 83 10.49 6.06 -4.57
N GLU A 84 9.69 5.00 -4.59
CA GLU A 84 10.05 3.72 -5.22
C GLU A 84 10.25 3.87 -6.73
N LYS A 85 9.41 4.65 -7.39
CA LYS A 85 9.52 4.93 -8.82
C LYS A 85 10.79 5.71 -9.15
N LEU A 86 11.09 6.79 -8.43
CA LEU A 86 12.31 7.56 -8.61
C LEU A 86 13.56 6.70 -8.35
N ALA A 87 13.55 5.90 -7.29
CA ALA A 87 14.64 4.98 -7.00
C ALA A 87 14.86 3.98 -8.15
N SER A 88 13.78 3.41 -8.70
CA SER A 88 13.84 2.51 -9.85
C SER A 88 14.38 3.21 -11.11
N MET A 89 13.91 4.43 -11.42
CA MET A 89 14.34 5.20 -12.60
C MET A 89 15.84 5.53 -12.58
N TYR A 90 16.39 5.76 -11.39
CA TYR A 90 17.81 6.13 -11.19
C TYR A 90 18.67 4.99 -10.66
N ASN A 91 18.19 3.76 -10.67
CA ASN A 91 18.87 2.56 -10.14
C ASN A 91 19.41 2.77 -8.71
N TYR A 92 18.67 3.50 -7.89
CA TYR A 92 19.00 3.77 -6.50
C TYR A 92 18.42 2.69 -5.60
N THR A 93 19.22 2.13 -4.69
CA THR A 93 18.78 1.11 -3.75
C THR A 93 18.20 1.75 -2.49
N LEU A 94 16.89 1.59 -2.27
CA LEU A 94 16.23 2.06 -1.06
C LEU A 94 16.53 1.11 0.11
N GLU A 95 16.77 1.71 1.27
CA GLU A 95 16.82 0.99 2.53
C GLU A 95 15.48 1.04 3.24
N TYR A 96 15.04 -0.12 3.71
CA TYR A 96 13.79 -0.27 4.45
C TYR A 96 14.10 -0.57 5.92
N ASP A 97 13.26 -0.06 6.83
CA ASP A 97 13.33 -0.49 8.21
C ASP A 97 13.05 -1.99 8.29
N THR A 98 14.04 -2.75 8.73
CA THR A 98 13.92 -4.19 8.94
C THR A 98 12.86 -4.56 9.98
N ASN A 99 12.47 -3.61 10.83
CA ASN A 99 11.38 -3.76 11.79
C ASN A 99 9.97 -3.52 11.23
N SER A 100 9.83 -3.07 9.96
CA SER A 100 8.52 -2.76 9.36
C SER A 100 8.19 -3.60 8.12
N VAL A 101 9.10 -4.45 7.68
CA VAL A 101 8.80 -5.54 6.76
C VAL A 101 9.08 -6.86 7.48
N LYS A 102 8.34 -7.16 8.55
CA LYS A 102 7.81 -8.50 8.57
C LYS A 102 7.03 -8.60 7.25
N LYS A 103 7.54 -9.34 6.25
CA LYS A 103 6.64 -10.08 5.37
C LYS A 103 5.64 -10.67 6.34
N THR A 104 4.43 -10.13 6.38
CA THR A 104 3.34 -10.80 7.05
C THR A 104 3.34 -12.14 6.37
N ASP A 105 3.81 -13.14 7.07
CA ASP A 105 3.69 -14.51 6.61
C ASP A 105 2.17 -14.71 6.54
N ASN A 106 1.61 -14.54 5.35
CA ASN A 106 0.17 -14.65 5.11
C ASN A 106 -0.34 -16.04 5.43
N LYS A 107 0.58 -16.91 5.81
CA LYS A 107 0.29 -18.28 6.19
C LYS A 107 -0.80 -18.37 7.27
N VAL A 108 -0.80 -17.47 8.27
CA VAL A 108 -1.87 -17.44 9.27
C VAL A 108 -3.22 -17.14 8.62
N LEU A 109 -3.28 -16.19 7.68
CA LEU A 109 -4.52 -15.84 6.98
C LEU A 109 -4.98 -16.95 6.04
N GLU A 110 -4.06 -17.57 5.32
CA GLU A 110 -4.35 -18.69 4.43
C GLU A 110 -4.86 -19.91 5.21
N ASP A 111 -4.17 -20.27 6.31
CA ASP A 111 -4.55 -21.41 7.13
C ASP A 111 -5.86 -21.16 7.91
N ILE A 112 -6.12 -19.93 8.36
CA ILE A 112 -7.39 -19.57 9.00
C ILE A 112 -8.54 -19.56 7.98
N ASN A 113 -8.29 -19.12 6.74
CA ASN A 113 -9.28 -19.20 5.67
C ASN A 113 -9.63 -20.68 5.36
N ALA A 114 -8.64 -21.53 5.22
CA ALA A 114 -8.86 -22.98 5.04
C ALA A 114 -9.60 -23.61 6.22
N PHE A 115 -9.33 -23.16 7.45
CA PHE A 115 -10.07 -23.60 8.63
C PHE A 115 -11.53 -23.16 8.57
N TYR A 116 -11.83 -21.91 8.19
CA TYR A 116 -13.21 -21.43 8.06
C TYR A 116 -13.97 -22.10 6.92
N GLN A 117 -13.31 -22.39 5.80
CA GLN A 117 -13.92 -23.23 4.73
C GLN A 117 -14.32 -24.61 5.26
N LYS A 118 -13.43 -25.25 6.03
CA LYS A 118 -13.75 -26.53 6.65
C LYS A 118 -14.92 -26.45 7.63
N GLN A 119 -15.01 -25.39 8.44
CA GLN A 119 -16.15 -25.15 9.33
C GLN A 119 -17.46 -24.97 8.55
N PHE A 120 -17.42 -24.28 7.42
CA PHE A 120 -18.58 -24.12 6.53
C PHE A 120 -19.12 -25.47 6.06
N PHE A 121 -18.26 -26.38 5.61
CA PHE A 121 -18.69 -27.72 5.15
C PHE A 121 -19.14 -28.67 6.26
N LEU A 122 -18.86 -28.35 7.52
CA LEU A 122 -19.33 -29.11 8.68
C LEU A 122 -20.68 -28.65 9.21
N ASP A 123 -21.18 -27.49 8.80
CA ASP A 123 -22.44 -26.89 9.28
C ASP A 123 -23.50 -26.90 8.19
N GLU A 124 -24.43 -27.86 8.24
CA GLU A 124 -25.52 -28.00 7.29
C GLU A 124 -26.48 -26.80 7.29
N ASN A 125 -26.69 -26.14 8.44
CA ASN A 125 -27.58 -24.99 8.52
C ASN A 125 -27.04 -23.81 7.72
N ILE A 126 -25.73 -23.56 7.84
CA ILE A 126 -25.05 -22.49 7.09
C ILE A 126 -25.01 -22.80 5.60
N GLN A 127 -24.77 -24.05 5.21
CA GLN A 127 -24.83 -24.47 3.81
C GLN A 127 -26.24 -24.23 3.21
N ASN A 128 -27.30 -24.63 3.95
CA ASN A 128 -28.68 -24.41 3.51
C ASN A 128 -29.02 -22.92 3.42
N TYR A 129 -28.58 -22.10 4.40
CA TYR A 129 -28.76 -20.66 4.37
C TYR A 129 -28.14 -20.00 3.13
N VAL A 130 -26.91 -20.42 2.78
CA VAL A 130 -26.19 -19.91 1.60
C VAL A 130 -26.88 -20.35 0.30
N LYS A 131 -27.35 -21.59 0.26
CA LYS A 131 -28.08 -22.14 -0.88
C LYS A 131 -29.42 -21.45 -1.09
N ASP A 132 -30.17 -21.16 -0.04
CA ASP A 132 -31.45 -20.44 -0.09
C ASP A 132 -31.30 -19.01 -0.61
N ARG A 133 -30.11 -18.43 -0.46
CA ARG A 133 -29.72 -17.14 -1.06
C ARG A 133 -29.26 -17.22 -2.51
N GLY A 134 -29.29 -18.40 -3.13
CA GLY A 134 -28.92 -18.59 -4.53
C GLY A 134 -27.40 -18.64 -4.76
N VAL A 135 -26.59 -18.85 -3.72
CA VAL A 135 -25.15 -19.05 -3.87
C VAL A 135 -24.88 -20.54 -4.10
N PHE A 136 -24.38 -20.87 -5.27
CA PHE A 136 -24.13 -22.24 -5.70
C PHE A 136 -22.72 -22.70 -5.33
N GLN A 137 -22.55 -24.03 -5.31
CA GLN A 137 -21.31 -24.71 -4.96
C GLN A 137 -20.07 -24.15 -5.69
N LEU A 138 -20.17 -23.90 -7.00
CA LEU A 138 -19.08 -23.32 -7.78
C LEU A 138 -18.65 -21.92 -7.29
N SER A 139 -19.59 -21.13 -6.75
CA SER A 139 -19.28 -19.82 -6.18
C SER A 139 -18.60 -19.96 -4.82
N ILE A 140 -19.06 -20.90 -4.00
CA ILE A 140 -18.48 -21.20 -2.69
C ILE A 140 -17.01 -21.59 -2.86
N GLU A 141 -16.71 -22.49 -3.78
CA GLU A 141 -15.35 -22.93 -4.08
C GLU A 141 -14.48 -21.84 -4.70
N LYS A 142 -15.05 -21.11 -5.69
CA LYS A 142 -14.31 -20.06 -6.41
C LYS A 142 -13.93 -18.88 -5.52
N PHE A 143 -14.79 -18.51 -4.58
CA PHE A 143 -14.57 -17.38 -3.66
C PHE A 143 -14.10 -17.82 -2.28
N GLU A 144 -13.80 -19.11 -2.13
CA GLU A 144 -13.26 -19.69 -0.90
C GLU A 144 -14.07 -19.34 0.34
N ILE A 145 -15.43 -19.39 0.21
CA ILE A 145 -16.34 -18.98 1.27
C ILE A 145 -16.20 -19.91 2.47
N GLY A 146 -15.88 -19.34 3.61
CA GLY A 146 -15.76 -20.00 4.91
C GLY A 146 -16.80 -19.53 5.92
N TYR A 147 -16.84 -20.17 7.07
CA TYR A 147 -17.72 -19.82 8.19
C TYR A 147 -16.95 -19.73 9.49
N ALA A 148 -16.90 -18.55 10.07
CA ALA A 148 -16.33 -18.31 11.39
C ALA A 148 -17.37 -18.59 12.47
N SER A 149 -17.42 -19.83 12.97
CA SER A 149 -18.50 -20.32 13.87
C SER A 149 -18.45 -19.68 15.25
N SER A 150 -17.27 -19.63 15.89
CA SER A 150 -17.13 -19.06 17.23
C SER A 150 -15.74 -18.49 17.50
N SER A 151 -15.66 -17.61 18.51
CA SER A 151 -14.36 -17.10 18.97
C SER A 151 -13.45 -18.19 19.51
N ASN A 152 -14.00 -19.12 20.27
CA ASN A 152 -13.23 -20.19 20.89
C ASN A 152 -12.63 -21.13 19.82
N SER A 153 -13.42 -21.52 18.82
CA SER A 153 -12.93 -22.40 17.74
C SER A 153 -11.75 -21.79 16.99
N THR A 154 -11.79 -20.47 16.74
CA THR A 154 -10.71 -19.73 16.07
C THR A 154 -9.45 -19.66 16.94
N ILE A 155 -9.62 -19.34 18.23
CA ILE A 155 -8.49 -19.25 19.18
C ILE A 155 -7.86 -20.63 19.42
N ASP A 156 -8.69 -21.66 19.55
CA ASP A 156 -8.22 -23.03 19.76
C ASP A 156 -7.48 -23.56 18.51
N PHE A 157 -7.95 -23.22 17.32
CA PHE A 157 -7.24 -23.52 16.08
C PHE A 157 -5.85 -22.87 16.06
N LEU A 158 -5.75 -21.58 16.38
CA LEU A 158 -4.46 -20.88 16.40
C LEU A 158 -3.49 -21.48 17.44
N LYS A 159 -3.97 -21.79 18.63
CA LYS A 159 -3.18 -22.40 19.71
C LYS A 159 -2.72 -23.82 19.35
N SER A 160 -3.62 -24.64 18.85
CA SER A 160 -3.33 -26.05 18.50
C SER A 160 -2.32 -26.18 17.36
N ASN A 161 -2.28 -25.18 16.46
CA ASN A 161 -1.33 -25.12 15.36
C ASN A 161 -0.08 -24.27 15.68
N HIS A 162 0.10 -23.91 16.96
CA HIS A 162 1.27 -23.17 17.48
C HIS A 162 1.52 -21.80 16.81
N TYR A 163 0.46 -21.13 16.34
CA TYR A 163 0.59 -19.78 15.82
C TYR A 163 0.92 -18.75 16.91
N ASN A 164 1.74 -17.77 16.55
CA ASN A 164 1.99 -16.63 17.42
C ASN A 164 0.72 -15.76 17.49
N LEU A 165 0.12 -15.66 18.68
CA LEU A 165 -1.12 -14.92 18.87
C LEU A 165 -0.96 -13.40 18.65
N ASN A 166 0.24 -12.84 18.87
CA ASN A 166 0.50 -11.44 18.55
C ASN A 166 0.48 -11.19 17.04
N ASP A 167 1.03 -12.10 16.23
CA ASP A 167 0.96 -12.01 14.79
C ASP A 167 -0.49 -12.11 14.29
N ALA A 168 -1.31 -12.97 14.91
CA ALA A 168 -2.73 -13.09 14.61
C ALA A 168 -3.54 -11.83 15.01
N ILE A 169 -3.11 -11.09 16.06
CA ILE A 169 -3.67 -9.79 16.42
C ILE A 169 -3.29 -8.74 15.39
N GLU A 170 -2.01 -8.66 15.00
CA GLU A 170 -1.52 -7.72 13.99
C GLU A 170 -2.22 -7.92 12.64
N GLN A 171 -2.49 -9.18 12.27
CA GLN A 171 -3.20 -9.52 11.03
C GLN A 171 -4.73 -9.40 11.14
N GLY A 172 -5.25 -9.06 12.30
CA GLY A 172 -6.67 -8.78 12.49
C GLY A 172 -7.59 -10.01 12.59
N VAL A 173 -7.04 -11.21 12.81
CA VAL A 173 -7.83 -12.44 13.03
C VAL A 173 -8.47 -12.44 14.40
N ILE A 174 -7.71 -12.07 15.42
CA ILE A 174 -8.14 -11.94 16.81
C ILE A 174 -7.84 -10.55 17.37
N SER A 175 -8.43 -10.22 18.49
CA SER A 175 -8.15 -8.98 19.23
C SER A 175 -8.05 -9.25 20.72
N GLN A 176 -7.35 -8.35 21.45
CA GLN A 176 -7.27 -8.35 22.89
C GLN A 176 -8.34 -7.42 23.47
N GLY A 177 -9.25 -7.95 24.26
CA GLY A 177 -10.24 -7.19 25.01
C GLY A 177 -9.98 -7.23 26.52
N GLU A 178 -10.84 -6.61 27.31
CA GLU A 178 -10.75 -6.59 28.77
C GLU A 178 -10.83 -8.00 29.38
N ASN A 179 -11.63 -8.89 28.78
CA ASN A 179 -11.87 -10.26 29.24
C ASN A 179 -10.96 -11.31 28.56
N GLY A 180 -9.94 -10.89 27.80
CA GLY A 180 -9.02 -11.78 27.11
C GLY A 180 -9.08 -11.68 25.58
N LEU A 181 -8.53 -12.70 24.92
CA LEU A 181 -8.51 -12.77 23.46
C LEU A 181 -9.90 -13.17 22.92
N TYR A 182 -10.27 -12.54 21.81
CA TYR A 182 -11.49 -12.91 21.07
C TYR A 182 -11.26 -12.84 19.55
N ALA A 183 -11.94 -13.70 18.79
CA ALA A 183 -11.93 -13.64 17.33
C ALA A 183 -12.73 -12.43 16.83
N ARG A 184 -12.23 -11.77 15.80
CA ARG A 184 -12.94 -10.61 15.19
C ARG A 184 -14.18 -11.01 14.39
N PHE A 185 -14.17 -12.22 13.88
CA PHE A 185 -15.29 -12.78 13.12
C PHE A 185 -15.93 -13.89 13.93
N ILE A 186 -17.23 -13.75 14.18
CA ILE A 186 -18.03 -14.70 14.95
C ILE A 186 -19.39 -14.79 14.26
N ASP A 187 -19.87 -16.02 14.05
CA ASP A 187 -21.15 -16.31 13.42
C ASP A 187 -21.33 -15.57 12.09
N ARG A 188 -20.30 -15.67 11.23
CA ARG A 188 -20.27 -14.96 9.94
C ARG A 188 -19.68 -15.81 8.83
N LEU A 189 -20.21 -15.61 7.62
CA LEU A 189 -19.54 -15.99 6.38
C LEU A 189 -18.36 -15.05 6.12
N ILE A 190 -17.27 -15.62 5.67
CA ILE A 190 -16.02 -14.93 5.34
C ILE A 190 -15.72 -15.19 3.87
#